data_c7d90c42fbe190548000ca79f20ff250
#
_entry.id   c7d90c42fbe190548000ca79f20ff250
#
_cell.length_a   1.000
_cell.length_b   1.000
_cell.length_c   1.000
_cell.angle_alpha   90.00
_cell.angle_beta   90.00
_cell.angle_gamma   90.00
#
_symmetry.space_group_name_H-M   'P 1'
#
loop_
_entity.id
_entity.type
_entity.pdbx_description
1 polymer ?
#
loop_
_entity_poly.entity_id
_entity_poly.type
_entity_poly.pdbx_seq_one_letter_code
_entity_poly.pdbx_strand_id
1 'polypeptide(L)'
;MLRITELRLPLDHAEDALRPAVLHRLGIADPDLLSLHVFRRAYDARKKSAILLIYTVDCELRDEASVLAAHHGDPHVRPAPDTRYRFVGHAPADFHAQERLRPLVVGFGPCGIFAALLLAQMGLRPIVLERGKEVRQRTKDTWGLWRRGVLDAQSNVQFGEGGAGTFSDGKLWSQISDPRHLTRKVLTEFVKAGAPEEILFVSKPHIGTFRLVSMVEKMRSEIVALGGEIRFGQQVSDVLIERDGDGGHIRGVTLASGEQLRADHVVLALGHSARDTFAMLHERGVFMEAKPFSVGFRVEHPQSLVDRARFGPNAGHPLLGAADYKLVHHAGNGRSVYSFCMCPGGTVVAATSELGHVVTNGMSQYSRAERNANAG
;
A
#
# COMPACT_ATOMS: atom_id res chain seq x y z
N MET A 1 -16.97 -7.51 21.08
CA MET A 1 -17.52 -7.59 19.70
C MET A 1 -17.34 -8.99 19.13
N LEU A 2 -18.30 -9.43 18.38
CA LEU A 2 -18.37 -10.72 17.70
C LEU A 2 -18.17 -10.50 16.19
N ARG A 3 -17.41 -11.36 15.52
CA ARG A 3 -17.19 -11.32 14.07
C ARG A 3 -17.94 -12.47 13.38
N ILE A 4 -18.71 -12.09 12.35
CA ILE A 4 -19.33 -13.04 11.43
C ILE A 4 -18.57 -12.97 10.10
N THR A 5 -18.18 -14.12 9.57
CA THR A 5 -17.55 -14.25 8.24
C THR A 5 -18.48 -15.00 7.29
N GLU A 6 -18.23 -14.90 5.98
CA GLU A 6 -19.00 -15.59 4.93
C GLU A 6 -20.51 -15.30 4.93
N LEU A 7 -20.92 -14.12 5.41
CA LEU A 7 -22.30 -13.67 5.28
C LEU A 7 -22.57 -13.28 3.82
N ARG A 8 -23.47 -14.02 3.16
CA ARG A 8 -23.69 -13.94 1.71
C ARG A 8 -25.01 -13.27 1.39
N LEU A 9 -24.96 -12.25 0.55
CA LEU A 9 -26.14 -11.56 0.03
C LEU A 9 -26.09 -11.50 -1.51
N PRO A 10 -27.25 -11.50 -2.21
CA PRO A 10 -27.29 -11.26 -3.64
C PRO A 10 -26.63 -9.92 -4.01
N LEU A 11 -26.11 -9.80 -5.23
CA LEU A 11 -25.46 -8.57 -5.71
C LEU A 11 -26.39 -7.35 -5.58
N ASP A 12 -27.67 -7.53 -5.93
CA ASP A 12 -28.70 -6.49 -5.94
C ASP A 12 -29.55 -6.45 -4.66
N HIS A 13 -28.97 -6.86 -3.51
CA HIS A 13 -29.69 -6.77 -2.24
C HIS A 13 -29.99 -5.32 -1.87
N ALA A 14 -31.05 -5.08 -1.12
CA ALA A 14 -31.40 -3.76 -0.58
C ALA A 14 -30.31 -3.26 0.38
N GLU A 15 -30.12 -1.94 0.48
CA GLU A 15 -29.07 -1.34 1.34
C GLU A 15 -29.21 -1.75 2.81
N ASP A 16 -30.43 -1.93 3.30
CA ASP A 16 -30.75 -2.34 4.67
C ASP A 16 -30.73 -3.86 4.91
N ALA A 17 -30.52 -4.67 3.87
CA ALA A 17 -30.60 -6.14 3.97
C ALA A 17 -29.53 -6.76 4.89
N LEU A 18 -28.42 -6.05 5.13
CA LEU A 18 -27.33 -6.60 5.92
C LEU A 18 -27.72 -6.82 7.40
N ARG A 19 -28.45 -5.87 8.01
CA ARG A 19 -28.88 -5.99 9.40
C ARG A 19 -29.84 -7.18 9.61
N PRO A 20 -30.92 -7.35 8.84
CA PRO A 20 -31.76 -8.57 8.92
C PRO A 20 -31.02 -9.87 8.70
N ALA A 21 -30.06 -9.88 7.77
CA ALA A 21 -29.23 -11.08 7.51
C ALA A 21 -28.37 -11.46 8.74
N VAL A 22 -27.82 -10.48 9.46
CA VAL A 22 -27.08 -10.69 10.71
C VAL A 22 -28.00 -11.23 11.80
N LEU A 23 -29.17 -10.61 12.00
CA LEU A 23 -30.16 -11.06 13.00
C LEU A 23 -30.57 -12.51 12.75
N HIS A 24 -30.91 -12.83 11.51
CA HIS A 24 -31.26 -14.20 11.11
C HIS A 24 -30.08 -15.18 11.32
N ARG A 25 -28.85 -14.77 10.94
CA ARG A 25 -27.64 -15.59 11.07
C ARG A 25 -27.32 -15.93 12.52
N LEU A 26 -27.55 -15.00 13.44
CA LEU A 26 -27.28 -15.17 14.87
C LEU A 26 -28.48 -15.70 15.66
N GLY A 27 -29.69 -15.68 15.09
CA GLY A 27 -30.92 -16.08 15.78
C GLY A 27 -31.31 -15.12 16.91
N ILE A 28 -31.05 -13.82 16.75
CA ILE A 28 -31.32 -12.79 17.78
C ILE A 28 -32.37 -11.78 17.33
N ALA A 29 -32.97 -11.09 18.29
CA ALA A 29 -33.91 -10.00 18.06
C ALA A 29 -33.19 -8.68 17.73
N ASP A 30 -33.86 -7.75 17.02
CA ASP A 30 -33.27 -6.48 16.61
C ASP A 30 -32.69 -5.63 17.76
N PRO A 31 -33.34 -5.55 18.94
CA PRO A 31 -32.79 -4.80 20.08
C PRO A 31 -31.51 -5.36 20.69
N ASP A 32 -31.16 -6.62 20.36
CA ASP A 32 -29.95 -7.29 20.87
C ASP A 32 -28.72 -6.97 20.05
N LEU A 33 -28.89 -6.46 18.83
CA LEU A 33 -27.82 -5.99 17.95
C LEU A 33 -27.58 -4.48 18.16
N LEU A 34 -26.62 -4.12 19.00
CA LEU A 34 -26.32 -2.75 19.41
C LEU A 34 -25.60 -1.97 18.28
N SER A 35 -24.61 -2.59 17.65
CA SER A 35 -23.90 -1.99 16.50
C SER A 35 -23.49 -3.03 15.48
N LEU A 36 -23.32 -2.60 14.22
CA LEU A 36 -22.94 -3.42 13.08
C LEU A 36 -21.94 -2.66 12.23
N HIS A 37 -20.73 -3.22 12.04
CA HIS A 37 -19.68 -2.65 11.22
C HIS A 37 -19.22 -3.61 10.13
N VAL A 38 -19.17 -3.16 8.88
CA VAL A 38 -18.61 -3.95 7.78
C VAL A 38 -17.09 -3.92 7.90
N PHE A 39 -16.50 -5.05 8.26
CA PHE A 39 -15.05 -5.20 8.31
C PHE A 39 -14.46 -5.51 6.94
N ARG A 40 -15.17 -6.30 6.12
CA ARG A 40 -14.75 -6.66 4.76
C ARG A 40 -15.96 -6.93 3.88
N ARG A 41 -15.89 -6.44 2.63
CA ARG A 41 -16.81 -6.78 1.55
C ARG A 41 -16.01 -7.30 0.36
N ALA A 42 -16.35 -8.51 -0.06
CA ALA A 42 -15.82 -9.16 -1.27
C ALA A 42 -16.98 -9.57 -2.19
N TYR A 43 -16.69 -10.15 -3.33
CA TYR A 43 -17.71 -10.77 -4.17
C TYR A 43 -17.30 -12.18 -4.59
N ASP A 44 -18.27 -13.04 -4.83
CA ASP A 44 -18.12 -14.34 -5.46
C ASP A 44 -18.78 -14.32 -6.84
N ALA A 45 -17.95 -14.22 -7.89
CA ALA A 45 -18.39 -14.21 -9.28
C ALA A 45 -18.13 -15.53 -10.02
N ARG A 46 -17.98 -16.64 -9.32
CA ARG A 46 -17.82 -17.97 -9.94
C ARG A 46 -19.05 -18.34 -10.77
N LYS A 47 -20.24 -17.96 -10.31
CA LYS A 47 -21.49 -18.09 -11.06
C LYS A 47 -21.92 -16.70 -11.54
N LYS A 48 -21.61 -16.38 -12.81
CA LYS A 48 -21.83 -15.05 -13.39
C LYS A 48 -23.30 -14.59 -13.40
N SER A 49 -24.25 -15.53 -13.43
CA SER A 49 -25.70 -15.25 -13.38
C SER A 49 -26.23 -15.05 -11.97
N ALA A 50 -25.43 -15.30 -10.92
CA ALA A 50 -25.82 -15.16 -9.52
C ALA A 50 -24.60 -14.79 -8.68
N ILE A 51 -24.08 -13.59 -8.93
CA ILE A 51 -22.96 -13.03 -8.16
C ILE A 51 -23.45 -12.71 -6.75
N LEU A 52 -22.64 -13.05 -5.76
CA LEU A 52 -22.91 -12.79 -4.36
C LEU A 52 -21.90 -11.79 -3.80
N LEU A 53 -22.36 -10.90 -2.93
CA LEU A 53 -21.49 -10.15 -2.05
C LEU A 53 -21.23 -10.97 -0.78
N ILE A 54 -19.98 -11.01 -0.38
CA ILE A 54 -19.49 -11.75 0.78
C ILE A 54 -19.03 -10.76 1.82
N TYR A 55 -19.73 -10.72 2.96
CA TYR A 55 -19.43 -9.82 4.04
C TYR A 55 -18.70 -10.52 5.18
N THR A 56 -17.78 -9.80 5.78
CA THR A 56 -17.30 -10.02 7.14
C THR A 56 -17.76 -8.82 7.95
N VAL A 57 -18.47 -9.04 9.04
CA VAL A 57 -19.02 -7.98 9.87
C VAL A 57 -18.62 -8.15 11.32
N ASP A 58 -18.39 -7.06 12.01
CA ASP A 58 -18.17 -6.98 13.45
C ASP A 58 -19.42 -6.44 14.11
N CYS A 59 -19.95 -7.16 15.07
CA CYS A 59 -21.19 -6.85 15.77
C CYS A 59 -20.93 -6.63 17.26
N GLU A 60 -21.56 -5.61 17.82
CA GLU A 60 -21.68 -5.46 19.26
C GLU A 60 -23.08 -5.93 19.67
N LEU A 61 -23.16 -6.85 20.61
CA LEU A 61 -24.38 -7.47 21.04
C LEU A 61 -24.62 -7.17 22.52
N ARG A 62 -25.90 -7.22 22.93
CA ARG A 62 -26.29 -7.09 24.35
C ARG A 62 -25.74 -8.25 25.19
N ASP A 63 -25.79 -9.47 24.66
CA ASP A 63 -25.26 -10.70 25.30
C ASP A 63 -24.40 -11.50 24.31
N GLU A 64 -23.14 -11.09 24.19
CA GLU A 64 -22.17 -11.79 23.31
C GLU A 64 -21.87 -13.20 23.79
N ALA A 65 -21.87 -13.41 25.10
CA ALA A 65 -21.48 -14.71 25.68
C ALA A 65 -22.48 -15.80 25.32
N SER A 66 -23.78 -15.52 25.50
CA SER A 66 -24.84 -16.48 25.13
C SER A 66 -24.85 -16.78 23.63
N VAL A 67 -24.64 -15.75 22.77
CA VAL A 67 -24.59 -15.96 21.32
C VAL A 67 -23.39 -16.81 20.92
N LEU A 68 -22.20 -16.54 21.47
CA LEU A 68 -21.02 -17.38 21.22
C LEU A 68 -21.21 -18.81 21.70
N ALA A 69 -21.86 -19.03 22.85
CA ALA A 69 -22.16 -20.36 23.34
C ALA A 69 -23.14 -21.10 22.41
N ALA A 70 -24.18 -20.42 21.93
CA ALA A 70 -25.15 -20.99 20.98
C ALA A 70 -24.51 -21.36 19.63
N HIS A 71 -23.45 -20.64 19.22
CA HIS A 71 -22.71 -20.90 17.99
C HIS A 71 -21.38 -21.62 18.23
N HIS A 72 -21.24 -22.33 19.34
CA HIS A 72 -20.01 -23.09 19.63
C HIS A 72 -19.67 -24.05 18.49
N GLY A 73 -18.44 -24.01 18.01
CA GLY A 73 -17.99 -24.87 16.89
C GLY A 73 -18.27 -24.27 15.48
N ASP A 74 -18.99 -23.16 15.37
CA ASP A 74 -19.17 -22.47 14.09
C ASP A 74 -17.91 -21.66 13.73
N PRO A 75 -17.16 -22.01 12.66
CA PRO A 75 -15.93 -21.29 12.29
C PRO A 75 -16.18 -19.86 11.81
N HIS A 76 -17.44 -19.53 11.49
CA HIS A 76 -17.84 -18.24 10.95
C HIS A 76 -18.40 -17.27 11.98
N VAL A 77 -18.62 -17.71 13.23
CA VAL A 77 -19.09 -16.88 14.35
C VAL A 77 -18.08 -16.98 15.49
N ARG A 78 -17.33 -15.93 15.73
CA ARG A 78 -16.21 -15.95 16.69
C ARG A 78 -15.97 -14.57 17.30
N PRO A 79 -15.22 -14.45 18.40
CA PRO A 79 -14.79 -13.16 18.91
C PRO A 79 -14.04 -12.36 17.84
N ALA A 80 -14.34 -11.07 17.72
CA ALA A 80 -13.61 -10.18 16.80
C ALA A 80 -12.17 -10.01 17.31
N PRO A 81 -11.15 -10.16 16.45
CA PRO A 81 -9.77 -9.94 16.84
C PRO A 81 -9.52 -8.45 17.15
N ASP A 82 -8.60 -8.16 18.07
CA ASP A 82 -8.12 -6.80 18.28
C ASP A 82 -7.25 -6.39 17.07
N THR A 83 -7.73 -5.42 16.30
CA THR A 83 -7.04 -4.91 15.11
C THR A 83 -6.35 -3.57 15.35
N ARG A 84 -6.30 -3.10 16.60
CA ARG A 84 -5.69 -1.82 16.97
C ARG A 84 -4.17 -1.90 16.84
N TYR A 85 -3.59 -0.91 16.20
CA TYR A 85 -2.14 -0.78 16.15
C TYR A 85 -1.60 -0.37 17.52
N ARG A 86 -0.56 -1.06 17.96
CA ARG A 86 0.14 -0.76 19.23
C ARG A 86 1.55 -0.33 18.90
N PHE A 87 1.91 0.90 19.30
CA PHE A 87 3.28 1.37 19.17
C PHE A 87 4.22 0.53 20.04
N VAL A 88 5.42 0.26 19.54
CA VAL A 88 6.44 -0.50 20.27
C VAL A 88 7.12 0.31 21.38
N GLY A 89 6.97 1.63 21.34
CA GLY A 89 7.51 2.56 22.33
C GLY A 89 7.22 4.01 21.95
N HIS A 90 7.61 4.92 22.81
CA HIS A 90 7.57 6.36 22.59
C HIS A 90 8.90 6.98 23.00
N ALA A 91 9.26 8.10 22.37
CA ALA A 91 10.42 8.88 22.77
C ALA A 91 10.26 9.36 24.23
N PRO A 92 11.35 9.40 25.03
CA PRO A 92 11.32 10.04 26.34
C PRO A 92 10.86 11.50 26.24
N ALA A 93 10.21 12.01 27.29
CA ALA A 93 9.69 13.38 27.32
C ALA A 93 10.79 14.44 27.09
N ASP A 94 12.01 14.15 27.49
CA ASP A 94 13.19 14.99 27.32
C ASP A 94 13.98 14.73 26.02
N PHE A 95 13.48 13.91 25.11
CA PHE A 95 14.17 13.57 23.87
C PHE A 95 14.57 14.81 23.06
N HIS A 96 13.80 15.90 23.17
CA HIS A 96 14.03 17.14 22.45
C HIS A 96 14.96 18.12 23.21
N ALA A 97 15.04 17.98 24.52
CA ALA A 97 15.91 18.82 25.37
C ALA A 97 17.34 18.34 25.40
N GLN A 98 17.58 17.06 25.10
CA GLN A 98 18.89 16.47 24.95
C GLN A 98 19.30 16.52 23.47
N GLU A 99 20.56 16.76 23.17
CA GLU A 99 21.13 16.71 21.82
C GLU A 99 21.20 15.25 21.29
N ARG A 100 20.08 14.54 21.35
CA ARG A 100 19.97 13.17 20.87
C ARG A 100 19.91 13.14 19.35
N LEU A 101 20.64 12.19 18.76
CA LEU A 101 20.64 12.00 17.31
C LEU A 101 19.26 11.53 16.83
N ARG A 102 18.75 12.23 15.85
CA ARG A 102 17.45 11.91 15.20
C ARG A 102 17.63 10.74 14.25
N PRO A 103 16.68 9.79 14.16
CA PRO A 103 16.74 8.73 13.17
C PRO A 103 16.65 9.31 11.77
N LEU A 104 17.41 8.73 10.83
CA LEU A 104 17.36 9.06 9.42
C LEU A 104 16.49 8.05 8.66
N VAL A 105 15.73 8.54 7.67
CA VAL A 105 14.99 7.71 6.73
C VAL A 105 15.44 8.08 5.33
N VAL A 106 16.05 7.16 4.60
CA VAL A 106 16.58 7.37 3.25
C VAL A 106 15.58 6.85 2.23
N GLY A 107 14.98 7.77 1.48
CA GLY A 107 13.90 7.53 0.53
C GLY A 107 12.52 7.88 1.12
N PHE A 108 11.66 8.49 0.29
CA PHE A 108 10.33 8.94 0.68
C PHE A 108 9.23 8.31 -0.21
N GLY A 109 9.44 7.05 -0.56
CA GLY A 109 8.41 6.16 -1.10
C GLY A 109 7.49 5.60 0.00
N PRO A 110 6.59 4.64 -0.30
CA PRO A 110 5.63 4.11 0.69
C PRO A 110 6.29 3.61 1.98
N CYS A 111 7.43 2.92 1.89
CA CYS A 111 8.17 2.46 3.06
C CYS A 111 8.68 3.64 3.90
N GLY A 112 9.34 4.62 3.26
CA GLY A 112 9.91 5.79 3.94
C GLY A 112 8.84 6.69 4.57
N ILE A 113 7.70 6.89 3.87
CA ILE A 113 6.56 7.65 4.42
C ILE A 113 6.05 7.00 5.71
N PHE A 114 5.81 5.69 5.71
CA PHE A 114 5.32 5.01 6.92
C PHE A 114 6.37 4.90 8.01
N ALA A 115 7.63 4.69 7.67
CA ALA A 115 8.72 4.73 8.66
C ALA A 115 8.78 6.10 9.33
N ALA A 116 8.80 7.17 8.55
CA ALA A 116 8.82 8.53 9.06
C ALA A 116 7.57 8.88 9.88
N LEU A 117 6.38 8.51 9.40
CA LEU A 117 5.12 8.77 10.12
C LEU A 117 5.09 8.06 11.47
N LEU A 118 5.45 6.78 11.52
CA LEU A 118 5.46 6.01 12.77
C LEU A 118 6.50 6.55 13.76
N LEU A 119 7.72 6.87 13.28
CA LEU A 119 8.76 7.49 14.11
C LEU A 119 8.31 8.86 14.64
N ALA A 120 7.64 9.66 13.82
CA ALA A 120 7.10 10.95 14.23
C ALA A 120 5.95 10.79 15.25
N GLN A 121 5.03 9.85 15.04
CA GLN A 121 3.95 9.52 15.99
C GLN A 121 4.48 8.99 17.33
N MET A 122 5.67 8.36 17.33
CA MET A 122 6.36 7.96 18.55
C MET A 122 7.18 9.10 19.19
N GLY A 123 7.19 10.31 18.59
CA GLY A 123 7.91 11.46 19.10
C GLY A 123 9.41 11.51 18.76
N LEU A 124 9.91 10.66 17.87
CA LEU A 124 11.33 10.56 17.53
C LEU A 124 11.82 11.59 16.50
N ARG A 125 10.93 12.40 15.91
CA ARG A 125 11.23 13.51 14.99
C ARG A 125 12.23 13.13 13.88
N PRO A 126 11.93 12.15 12.99
CA PRO A 126 12.86 11.66 11.99
C PRO A 126 13.30 12.76 11.00
N ILE A 127 14.47 12.60 10.39
CA ILE A 127 14.90 13.35 9.22
C ILE A 127 14.79 12.42 8.01
N VAL A 128 14.02 12.83 7.03
CA VAL A 128 13.85 12.09 5.76
C VAL A 128 14.72 12.73 4.69
N LEU A 129 15.46 11.88 3.98
CA LEU A 129 16.32 12.28 2.86
C LEU A 129 15.76 11.67 1.58
N GLU A 130 15.22 12.49 0.69
CA GLU A 130 14.69 12.06 -0.61
C GLU A 130 15.52 12.66 -1.72
N ARG A 131 16.01 11.81 -2.63
CA ARG A 131 16.86 12.27 -3.75
C ARG A 131 16.09 13.10 -4.77
N GLY A 132 14.81 12.77 -4.99
CA GLY A 132 13.95 13.45 -5.93
C GLY A 132 13.23 14.65 -5.31
N LYS A 133 12.27 15.18 -6.07
CA LYS A 133 11.52 16.39 -5.70
C LYS A 133 10.20 16.03 -5.02
N GLU A 134 9.57 17.02 -4.43
CA GLU A 134 8.19 16.91 -3.93
C GLU A 134 7.21 16.59 -5.06
N VAL A 135 6.10 15.97 -4.72
CA VAL A 135 5.21 15.26 -5.65
C VAL A 135 4.69 16.14 -6.80
N ARG A 136 4.41 17.42 -6.56
CA ARG A 136 3.92 18.31 -7.65
C ARG A 136 5.00 18.67 -8.65
N GLN A 137 6.21 18.96 -8.19
CA GLN A 137 7.33 19.23 -9.08
C GLN A 137 7.75 17.96 -9.82
N ARG A 138 7.84 16.86 -9.11
CA ARG A 138 8.08 15.53 -9.67
C ARG A 138 7.06 15.16 -10.76
N THR A 139 5.77 15.51 -10.56
CA THR A 139 4.74 15.30 -11.58
C THR A 139 5.08 16.04 -12.88
N LYS A 140 5.58 17.28 -12.80
CA LYS A 140 6.03 18.03 -14.00
C LYS A 140 7.22 17.35 -14.69
N ASP A 141 8.18 16.84 -13.93
CA ASP A 141 9.33 16.11 -14.47
C ASP A 141 8.86 14.82 -15.18
N THR A 142 7.95 14.08 -14.58
CA THR A 142 7.35 12.85 -15.15
C THR A 142 6.58 13.16 -16.44
N TRP A 143 5.81 14.24 -16.50
CA TRP A 143 5.17 14.70 -17.73
C TRP A 143 6.18 15.13 -18.78
N GLY A 144 7.34 15.67 -18.35
CA GLY A 144 8.49 15.97 -19.23
C GLY A 144 8.98 14.71 -19.96
N LEU A 145 9.12 13.60 -19.24
CA LEU A 145 9.47 12.31 -19.82
C LEU A 145 8.39 11.82 -20.80
N TRP A 146 7.14 11.79 -20.39
CA TRP A 146 6.06 11.20 -21.20
C TRP A 146 5.71 11.98 -22.47
N ARG A 147 5.84 13.31 -22.45
CA ARG A 147 5.46 14.18 -23.57
C ARG A 147 6.63 14.61 -24.45
N ARG A 148 7.82 14.69 -23.90
CA ARG A 148 8.99 15.28 -24.57
C ARG A 148 10.21 14.36 -24.59
N GLY A 149 10.16 13.20 -23.95
CA GLY A 149 11.30 12.29 -23.82
C GLY A 149 12.43 12.82 -22.93
N VAL A 150 12.17 13.84 -22.10
CA VAL A 150 13.18 14.46 -21.22
C VAL A 150 13.13 13.78 -19.85
N LEU A 151 14.16 12.99 -19.54
CA LEU A 151 14.32 12.31 -18.25
C LEU A 151 15.13 13.18 -17.28
N ASP A 152 14.58 13.42 -16.08
CA ASP A 152 15.34 13.86 -14.92
C ASP A 152 15.75 12.59 -14.13
N ALA A 153 17.05 12.28 -14.11
CA ALA A 153 17.56 11.05 -13.47
C ALA A 153 17.35 11.02 -11.95
N GLN A 154 17.15 12.18 -11.31
CA GLN A 154 16.93 12.29 -9.87
C GLN A 154 15.45 12.47 -9.50
N SER A 155 14.58 12.86 -10.45
CA SER A 155 13.16 13.13 -10.19
C SER A 155 12.31 12.58 -11.36
N ASN A 156 11.70 11.42 -11.18
CA ASN A 156 11.02 10.68 -12.25
C ASN A 156 9.93 9.75 -11.66
N VAL A 157 9.48 8.75 -12.42
CA VAL A 157 8.46 7.79 -11.92
C VAL A 157 8.98 6.95 -10.75
N GLN A 158 10.30 6.73 -10.63
CA GLN A 158 10.89 5.89 -9.56
C GLN A 158 11.29 6.73 -8.34
N PHE A 159 11.89 7.89 -8.55
CA PHE A 159 12.45 8.74 -7.52
C PHE A 159 11.62 9.99 -7.26
N GLY A 160 11.55 10.38 -6.00
CA GLY A 160 10.77 11.51 -5.49
C GLY A 160 9.66 11.11 -4.53
N GLU A 161 9.02 12.11 -3.96
CA GLU A 161 7.96 11.95 -2.96
C GLU A 161 6.86 10.98 -3.41
N GLY A 162 6.52 10.01 -2.55
CA GLY A 162 5.54 8.97 -2.82
C GLY A 162 6.08 7.74 -3.57
N GLY A 163 7.34 7.79 -4.05
CA GLY A 163 7.99 6.68 -4.76
C GLY A 163 7.27 6.25 -6.03
N ALA A 164 7.61 5.09 -6.58
CA ALA A 164 7.01 4.55 -7.80
C ALA A 164 5.49 4.33 -7.72
N GLY A 165 4.96 4.17 -6.49
CA GLY A 165 3.53 3.99 -6.25
C GLY A 165 2.65 5.17 -6.64
N THR A 166 3.18 6.40 -6.65
CA THR A 166 2.43 7.62 -6.98
C THR A 166 1.85 7.59 -8.41
N PHE A 167 2.60 7.04 -9.36
CA PHE A 167 2.19 6.91 -10.76
C PHE A 167 1.77 5.48 -11.10
N SER A 168 0.87 4.94 -10.31
CA SER A 168 0.32 3.58 -10.46
C SER A 168 -1.21 3.58 -10.26
N ASP A 169 -1.82 2.42 -10.27
CA ASP A 169 -3.22 2.20 -9.88
C ASP A 169 -3.46 2.43 -8.37
N GLY A 170 -2.40 2.44 -7.57
CA GLY A 170 -2.50 2.61 -6.13
C GLY A 170 -3.20 1.45 -5.42
N LYS A 171 -2.92 0.23 -5.83
CA LYS A 171 -3.42 -0.99 -5.15
C LYS A 171 -2.90 -1.07 -3.73
N LEU A 172 -3.79 -1.37 -2.79
CA LEU A 172 -3.51 -1.43 -1.36
C LEU A 172 -3.62 -2.85 -0.78
N TRP A 173 -3.58 -3.86 -1.62
CA TRP A 173 -3.64 -5.25 -1.18
C TRP A 173 -2.41 -6.03 -1.63
N SER A 174 -2.02 -7.00 -0.81
CA SER A 174 -0.91 -7.91 -1.08
C SER A 174 -1.30 -9.35 -0.73
N GLN A 175 -0.42 -10.31 -1.02
CA GLN A 175 -0.58 -11.71 -0.62
C GLN A 175 0.18 -12.05 0.67
N ILE A 176 0.72 -11.02 1.36
CA ILE A 176 1.45 -11.19 2.61
C ILE A 176 0.45 -11.52 3.72
N SER A 177 0.78 -12.52 4.52
CA SER A 177 0.03 -12.83 5.73
C SER A 177 0.20 -11.69 6.73
N ASP A 178 -0.92 -11.20 7.27
CA ASP A 178 -0.95 -10.10 8.24
C ASP A 178 -1.70 -10.49 9.52
N PRO A 179 -1.18 -11.44 10.32
CA PRO A 179 -1.84 -11.91 11.53
C PRO A 179 -1.96 -10.84 12.62
N ARG A 180 -1.18 -9.76 12.53
CA ARG A 180 -1.21 -8.63 13.47
C ARG A 180 -2.08 -7.48 13.00
N HIS A 181 -2.75 -7.60 11.86
CA HIS A 181 -3.60 -6.57 11.27
C HIS A 181 -2.89 -5.22 11.04
N LEU A 182 -1.59 -5.21 10.73
CA LEU A 182 -0.81 -3.99 10.49
C LEU A 182 -1.32 -3.20 9.29
N THR A 183 -1.84 -3.90 8.28
CA THR A 183 -2.47 -3.29 7.10
C THR A 183 -3.62 -2.36 7.51
N ARG A 184 -4.33 -2.66 8.62
CA ARG A 184 -5.41 -1.80 9.12
C ARG A 184 -4.90 -0.41 9.52
N LYS A 185 -3.74 -0.33 10.17
CA LYS A 185 -3.08 0.95 10.49
C LYS A 185 -2.78 1.73 9.21
N VAL A 186 -2.20 1.06 8.20
CA VAL A 186 -1.87 1.69 6.92
C VAL A 186 -3.11 2.28 6.24
N LEU A 187 -4.18 1.50 6.11
CA LEU A 187 -5.43 1.95 5.49
C LEU A 187 -6.07 3.11 6.28
N THR A 188 -6.02 3.04 7.61
CA THR A 188 -6.56 4.12 8.47
C THR A 188 -5.78 5.42 8.28
N GLU A 189 -4.46 5.37 8.19
CA GLU A 189 -3.66 6.58 7.92
C GLU A 189 -3.92 7.15 6.51
N PHE A 190 -4.16 6.29 5.52
CA PHE A 190 -4.56 6.74 4.19
C PHE A 190 -5.93 7.44 4.20
N VAL A 191 -6.91 6.91 4.94
CA VAL A 191 -8.22 7.57 5.09
C VAL A 191 -8.08 8.93 5.78
N LYS A 192 -7.31 9.03 6.86
CA LYS A 192 -6.99 10.31 7.51
C LYS A 192 -6.34 11.31 6.53
N ALA A 193 -5.50 10.81 5.62
CA ALA A 193 -4.89 11.61 4.57
C ALA A 193 -5.83 11.91 3.38
N GLY A 194 -7.09 11.44 3.42
CA GLY A 194 -8.13 11.75 2.44
C GLY A 194 -8.37 10.68 1.37
N ALA A 195 -7.93 9.45 1.61
CA ALA A 195 -8.38 8.31 0.82
C ALA A 195 -9.86 8.00 1.11
N PRO A 196 -10.59 7.37 0.17
CA PRO A 196 -11.98 6.98 0.39
C PRO A 196 -12.11 5.99 1.54
N GLU A 197 -13.11 6.17 2.40
CA GLU A 197 -13.34 5.27 3.55
C GLU A 197 -13.57 3.81 3.14
N GLU A 198 -14.09 3.59 1.95
CA GLU A 198 -14.36 2.23 1.44
C GLU A 198 -13.10 1.36 1.34
N ILE A 199 -11.88 1.94 1.27
CA ILE A 199 -10.64 1.16 1.30
C ILE A 199 -10.48 0.35 2.59
N LEU A 200 -11.18 0.74 3.67
CA LEU A 200 -11.15 0.04 4.94
C LEU A 200 -11.86 -1.32 4.89
N PHE A 201 -12.80 -1.50 3.96
CA PHE A 201 -13.61 -2.73 3.93
C PHE A 201 -13.68 -3.43 2.57
N VAL A 202 -13.40 -2.76 1.45
CA VAL A 202 -13.35 -3.44 0.14
C VAL A 202 -12.17 -4.40 0.08
N SER A 203 -12.38 -5.62 -0.41
CA SER A 203 -11.36 -6.68 -0.37
C SER A 203 -10.13 -6.44 -1.24
N LYS A 204 -10.24 -5.62 -2.28
CA LYS A 204 -9.16 -5.23 -3.19
C LYS A 204 -9.13 -3.71 -3.35
N PRO A 205 -8.78 -2.96 -2.29
CA PRO A 205 -8.83 -1.51 -2.31
C PRO A 205 -7.76 -0.91 -3.22
N HIS A 206 -8.08 0.24 -3.82
CA HIS A 206 -7.16 1.05 -4.60
C HIS A 206 -7.48 2.54 -4.41
N ILE A 207 -6.57 3.41 -4.78
CA ILE A 207 -6.72 4.86 -4.60
C ILE A 207 -6.75 5.60 -5.94
N GLY A 208 -5.96 5.16 -6.92
CA GLY A 208 -5.79 5.83 -8.21
C GLY A 208 -4.83 7.03 -8.15
N THR A 209 -4.17 7.30 -9.26
CA THR A 209 -3.00 8.18 -9.36
C THR A 209 -3.25 9.60 -8.83
N PHE A 210 -4.35 10.25 -9.22
CA PHE A 210 -4.57 11.66 -8.84
C PHE A 210 -4.86 11.86 -7.35
N ARG A 211 -5.55 10.90 -6.72
CA ARG A 211 -5.80 10.94 -5.28
C ARG A 211 -4.53 10.68 -4.47
N LEU A 212 -3.63 9.84 -4.99
CA LEU A 212 -2.34 9.55 -4.35
C LEU A 212 -1.51 10.82 -4.16
N VAL A 213 -1.49 11.72 -5.12
CA VAL A 213 -0.75 13.00 -5.01
C VAL A 213 -1.20 13.80 -3.78
N SER A 214 -2.50 14.07 -3.67
CA SER A 214 -3.03 14.86 -2.55
C SER A 214 -2.87 14.14 -1.20
N MET A 215 -2.99 12.82 -1.20
CA MET A 215 -2.84 12.01 0.00
C MET A 215 -1.39 12.05 0.51
N VAL A 216 -0.42 11.91 -0.37
CA VAL A 216 1.01 11.96 -0.02
C VAL A 216 1.39 13.32 0.55
N GLU A 217 0.88 14.43 -0.02
CA GLU A 217 1.08 15.78 0.52
C GLU A 217 0.54 15.93 1.96
N LYS A 218 -0.64 15.37 2.23
CA LYS A 218 -1.21 15.41 3.58
C LYS A 218 -0.40 14.57 4.57
N MET A 219 0.09 13.39 4.16
CA MET A 219 0.96 12.57 5.00
C MET A 219 2.28 13.28 5.31
N ARG A 220 2.88 13.96 4.32
CA ARG A 220 4.04 14.83 4.54
C ARG A 220 3.75 15.90 5.59
N SER A 221 2.64 16.61 5.42
CA SER A 221 2.23 17.68 6.35
C SER A 221 2.05 17.16 7.78
N GLU A 222 1.49 15.98 7.95
CA GLU A 222 1.34 15.32 9.25
C GLU A 222 2.69 14.98 9.89
N ILE A 223 3.63 14.40 9.12
CA ILE A 223 4.99 14.09 9.59
C ILE A 223 5.68 15.37 10.07
N VAL A 224 5.57 16.47 9.32
CA VAL A 224 6.16 17.76 9.68
C VAL A 224 5.49 18.35 10.92
N ALA A 225 4.17 18.30 11.02
CA ALA A 225 3.42 18.76 12.20
C ALA A 225 3.82 18.01 13.48
N LEU A 226 4.18 16.74 13.36
CA LEU A 226 4.70 15.91 14.45
C LEU A 226 6.22 16.12 14.72
N GLY A 227 6.85 17.10 14.08
CA GLY A 227 8.24 17.48 14.28
C GLY A 227 9.26 16.72 13.41
N GLY A 228 8.81 15.93 12.43
CA GLY A 228 9.67 15.35 11.41
C GLY A 228 10.18 16.42 10.45
N GLU A 229 11.29 16.14 9.77
CA GLU A 229 11.92 17.00 8.78
C GLU A 229 12.07 16.23 7.47
N ILE A 230 11.75 16.86 6.34
CA ILE A 230 11.86 16.21 5.04
C ILE A 230 12.71 17.09 4.13
N ARG A 231 13.81 16.53 3.62
CA ARG A 231 14.77 17.18 2.74
C ARG A 231 14.69 16.54 1.35
N PHE A 232 14.18 17.30 0.40
CA PHE A 232 14.16 16.92 -1.02
C PHE A 232 15.44 17.31 -1.74
N GLY A 233 15.75 16.63 -2.86
CA GLY A 233 16.99 16.86 -3.62
C GLY A 233 18.24 16.41 -2.85
N GLN A 234 18.10 15.52 -1.88
CA GLN A 234 19.18 15.03 -1.02
C GLN A 234 19.49 13.57 -1.31
N GLN A 235 20.43 13.33 -2.21
CA GLN A 235 20.93 12.00 -2.52
C GLN A 235 21.97 11.59 -1.47
N VAL A 236 21.76 10.42 -0.84
CA VAL A 236 22.76 9.79 -0.01
C VAL A 236 23.80 9.10 -0.92
N SER A 237 25.05 9.50 -0.80
CA SER A 237 26.17 8.98 -1.57
C SER A 237 27.04 8.00 -0.78
N ASP A 238 26.97 8.02 0.55
CA ASP A 238 27.76 7.12 1.40
C ASP A 238 27.09 6.90 2.76
N VAL A 239 27.48 5.83 3.45
CA VAL A 239 27.12 5.50 4.82
C VAL A 239 28.36 5.55 5.72
N LEU A 240 28.21 6.18 6.87
CA LEU A 240 29.27 6.26 7.88
C LEU A 240 29.17 5.04 8.79
N ILE A 241 30.08 4.08 8.64
CA ILE A 241 30.13 2.86 9.45
C ILE A 241 31.41 2.87 10.28
N GLU A 242 31.25 2.84 11.59
CA GLU A 242 32.33 2.60 12.53
C GLU A 242 32.46 1.09 12.77
N ARG A 243 33.64 0.55 12.56
CA ARG A 243 33.89 -0.88 12.73
C ARG A 243 34.52 -1.12 14.09
N ASP A 244 33.94 -2.08 14.82
CA ASP A 244 34.45 -2.52 16.14
C ASP A 244 34.49 -4.05 16.13
N GLY A 245 35.70 -4.62 16.09
CA GLY A 245 35.92 -6.05 15.94
C GLY A 245 35.25 -6.62 14.67
N ASP A 246 34.42 -7.65 14.82
CA ASP A 246 33.71 -8.31 13.73
C ASP A 246 32.38 -7.61 13.36
N GLY A 247 32.01 -6.52 14.08
CA GLY A 247 30.78 -5.78 13.89
C GLY A 247 30.95 -4.43 13.21
N GLY A 248 29.84 -3.77 12.90
CA GLY A 248 29.80 -2.40 12.40
C GLY A 248 28.60 -1.64 12.91
N HIS A 249 28.83 -0.41 13.34
CA HIS A 249 27.79 0.51 13.81
C HIS A 249 27.60 1.64 12.83
N ILE A 250 26.37 1.85 12.38
CA ILE A 250 26.03 3.03 11.59
C ILE A 250 26.20 4.29 12.44
N ARG A 251 26.84 5.33 11.88
CA ARG A 251 27.05 6.62 12.55
C ARG A 251 26.46 7.78 11.75
N GLY A 252 25.83 7.50 10.65
CA GLY A 252 25.22 8.49 9.80
C GLY A 252 25.35 8.22 8.32
N VAL A 253 25.14 9.24 7.53
CA VAL A 253 25.24 9.20 6.09
C VAL A 253 25.99 10.42 5.56
N THR A 254 26.54 10.33 4.34
CA THR A 254 27.09 11.43 3.57
C THR A 254 26.18 11.70 2.39
N LEU A 255 25.84 12.95 2.17
CA LEU A 255 25.07 13.39 1.01
C LEU A 255 25.98 13.62 -0.21
N ALA A 256 25.42 13.65 -1.40
CA ALA A 256 26.16 13.96 -2.62
C ALA A 256 26.77 15.39 -2.61
N SER A 257 26.25 16.28 -1.79
CA SER A 257 26.83 17.60 -1.51
C SER A 257 28.13 17.58 -0.67
N GLY A 258 28.44 16.44 -0.05
CA GLY A 258 29.52 16.29 0.94
C GLY A 258 29.08 16.53 2.39
N GLU A 259 27.87 17.01 2.63
CA GLU A 259 27.32 17.16 4.00
C GLU A 259 27.22 15.80 4.67
N GLN A 260 27.64 15.73 5.93
CA GLN A 260 27.51 14.55 6.79
C GLN A 260 26.41 14.75 7.83
N LEU A 261 25.53 13.78 7.93
CA LEU A 261 24.46 13.76 8.95
C LEU A 261 24.70 12.60 9.90
N ARG A 262 24.87 12.94 11.18
CA ARG A 262 25.08 11.95 12.25
C ARG A 262 23.75 11.30 12.65
N ALA A 263 23.77 9.98 12.77
CA ALA A 263 22.64 9.18 13.28
C ALA A 263 23.12 7.80 13.71
N ASP A 264 22.54 7.26 14.77
CA ASP A 264 22.77 5.87 15.20
C ASP A 264 21.70 4.91 14.64
N HIS A 265 20.66 5.43 14.01
CA HIS A 265 19.59 4.66 13.40
C HIS A 265 19.26 5.21 12.01
N VAL A 266 19.41 4.37 11.01
CA VAL A 266 19.13 4.71 9.60
C VAL A 266 18.19 3.66 9.01
N VAL A 267 17.06 4.11 8.51
CA VAL A 267 16.10 3.28 7.75
C VAL A 267 16.38 3.46 6.27
N LEU A 268 16.81 2.40 5.59
CA LEU A 268 17.01 2.38 4.15
C LEU A 268 15.70 2.00 3.45
N ALA A 269 15.02 2.98 2.87
CA ALA A 269 13.73 2.82 2.16
C ALA A 269 13.88 3.14 0.67
N LEU A 270 14.93 2.63 0.04
CA LEU A 270 15.50 3.01 -1.26
C LEU A 270 14.62 2.66 -2.47
N GLY A 271 13.66 1.73 -2.32
CA GLY A 271 12.99 1.11 -3.46
C GLY A 271 13.94 0.20 -4.24
N HIS A 272 13.52 -0.23 -5.44
CA HIS A 272 14.29 -1.20 -6.24
C HIS A 272 15.20 -0.57 -7.30
N SER A 273 15.07 0.72 -7.57
CA SER A 273 15.76 1.38 -8.69
C SER A 273 17.04 2.14 -8.31
N ALA A 274 17.35 2.27 -7.01
CA ALA A 274 18.53 2.99 -6.51
C ALA A 274 19.80 2.14 -6.64
N ARG A 275 20.19 1.76 -7.86
CA ARG A 275 21.31 0.85 -8.12
C ARG A 275 22.66 1.41 -7.66
N ASP A 276 22.85 2.71 -7.78
CA ASP A 276 24.00 3.44 -7.25
C ASP A 276 24.15 3.26 -5.75
N THR A 277 23.04 3.41 -5.01
CA THR A 277 23.06 3.24 -3.55
C THR A 277 23.29 1.76 -3.16
N PHE A 278 22.72 0.80 -3.90
CA PHE A 278 23.03 -0.63 -3.65
C PHE A 278 24.50 -0.96 -3.91
N ALA A 279 25.09 -0.42 -4.97
CA ALA A 279 26.53 -0.60 -5.24
C ALA A 279 27.39 -0.04 -4.09
N MET A 280 27.11 1.18 -3.65
CA MET A 280 27.78 1.81 -2.53
C MET A 280 27.67 0.99 -1.23
N LEU A 281 26.46 0.50 -0.91
CA LEU A 281 26.24 -0.33 0.28
C LEU A 281 27.05 -1.64 0.22
N HIS A 282 27.11 -2.27 -0.95
CA HIS A 282 27.92 -3.46 -1.18
C HIS A 282 29.42 -3.17 -0.99
N GLU A 283 29.93 -2.08 -1.56
CA GLU A 283 31.32 -1.63 -1.40
C GLU A 283 31.69 -1.32 0.06
N ARG A 284 30.70 -0.82 0.83
CA ARG A 284 30.86 -0.60 2.28
C ARG A 284 30.76 -1.88 3.13
N GLY A 285 30.56 -3.04 2.49
CA GLY A 285 30.51 -4.34 3.15
C GLY A 285 29.19 -4.61 3.87
N VAL A 286 28.11 -3.95 3.47
CA VAL A 286 26.77 -4.32 3.93
C VAL A 286 26.39 -5.64 3.27
N PHE A 287 25.95 -6.60 4.06
CA PHE A 287 25.55 -7.91 3.57
C PHE A 287 24.41 -7.83 2.57
N MET A 288 24.58 -8.42 1.41
CA MET A 288 23.58 -8.44 0.33
C MET A 288 23.54 -9.82 -0.34
N GLU A 289 22.32 -10.25 -0.65
CA GLU A 289 22.08 -11.50 -1.39
C GLU A 289 21.39 -11.23 -2.72
N ALA A 290 21.83 -11.92 -3.77
CA ALA A 290 21.13 -11.91 -5.05
C ALA A 290 19.78 -12.61 -4.92
N LYS A 291 18.74 -11.98 -5.46
CA LYS A 291 17.39 -12.57 -5.55
C LYS A 291 16.97 -12.76 -7.01
N PRO A 292 16.31 -13.88 -7.34
CA PRO A 292 15.68 -14.02 -8.64
C PRO A 292 14.56 -12.98 -8.80
N PHE A 293 14.39 -12.49 -10.02
CA PHE A 293 13.32 -11.58 -10.38
C PHE A 293 12.66 -12.02 -11.68
N SER A 294 11.45 -11.51 -11.92
CA SER A 294 10.69 -11.80 -13.12
C SER A 294 10.99 -10.79 -14.21
N VAL A 295 11.11 -11.26 -15.43
CA VAL A 295 11.26 -10.43 -16.63
C VAL A 295 10.08 -10.68 -17.55
N GLY A 296 9.53 -9.64 -18.13
CA GLY A 296 8.39 -9.75 -19.04
C GLY A 296 8.13 -8.43 -19.76
N PHE A 297 6.93 -8.31 -20.27
CA PHE A 297 6.44 -7.14 -20.99
C PHE A 297 5.01 -6.84 -20.55
N ARG A 298 4.53 -5.62 -20.83
CA ARG A 298 3.12 -5.28 -20.61
C ARG A 298 2.30 -5.53 -21.84
N VAL A 299 1.09 -6.04 -21.59
CA VAL A 299 0.05 -6.25 -22.60
C VAL A 299 -1.10 -5.30 -22.31
N GLU A 300 -1.58 -4.60 -23.34
CA GLU A 300 -2.83 -3.85 -23.32
C GLU A 300 -3.94 -4.60 -24.03
N HIS A 301 -5.15 -4.50 -23.51
CA HIS A 301 -6.35 -5.07 -24.11
C HIS A 301 -7.59 -4.29 -23.65
N PRO A 302 -8.74 -4.38 -24.38
CA PRO A 302 -9.97 -3.72 -23.95
C PRO A 302 -10.45 -4.22 -22.58
N GLN A 303 -10.74 -3.31 -21.65
CA GLN A 303 -11.27 -3.63 -20.31
C GLN A 303 -12.59 -4.42 -20.43
N SER A 304 -13.42 -4.09 -21.40
CA SER A 304 -14.71 -4.75 -21.61
C SER A 304 -14.62 -6.25 -21.91
N LEU A 305 -13.48 -6.74 -22.40
CA LEU A 305 -13.25 -8.19 -22.56
C LEU A 305 -13.15 -8.86 -21.20
N VAL A 306 -12.41 -8.24 -20.27
CA VAL A 306 -12.21 -8.76 -18.93
C VAL A 306 -13.51 -8.69 -18.14
N ASP A 307 -14.23 -7.56 -18.20
CA ASP A 307 -15.50 -7.38 -17.51
C ASP A 307 -16.53 -8.45 -17.92
N ARG A 308 -16.70 -8.66 -19.23
CA ARG A 308 -17.60 -9.71 -19.73
C ARG A 308 -17.13 -11.11 -19.35
N ALA A 309 -15.82 -11.36 -19.43
CA ALA A 309 -15.26 -12.65 -19.08
C ALA A 309 -15.45 -12.96 -17.58
N ARG A 310 -15.35 -11.94 -16.70
CA ARG A 310 -15.46 -12.09 -15.26
C ARG A 310 -16.88 -12.06 -14.74
N PHE A 311 -17.70 -11.11 -15.21
CA PHE A 311 -19.00 -10.79 -14.64
C PHE A 311 -20.19 -11.15 -15.52
N GLY A 312 -19.97 -11.48 -16.81
CA GLY A 312 -21.04 -11.82 -17.75
C GLY A 312 -22.06 -10.69 -17.89
N PRO A 313 -23.36 -10.95 -17.67
CA PRO A 313 -24.41 -9.94 -17.79
C PRO A 313 -24.32 -8.83 -16.73
N ASN A 314 -23.59 -9.06 -15.62
CA ASN A 314 -23.39 -8.08 -14.55
C ASN A 314 -22.17 -7.17 -14.79
N ALA A 315 -21.54 -7.22 -15.97
CA ALA A 315 -20.48 -6.30 -16.34
C ALA A 315 -20.96 -4.85 -16.30
N GLY A 316 -20.20 -3.96 -15.62
CA GLY A 316 -20.60 -2.57 -15.43
C GLY A 316 -21.43 -2.30 -14.17
N HIS A 317 -21.73 -3.31 -13.36
CA HIS A 317 -22.43 -3.09 -12.09
C HIS A 317 -21.58 -2.26 -11.12
N PRO A 318 -22.13 -1.17 -10.51
CA PRO A 318 -21.34 -0.23 -9.69
C PRO A 318 -20.56 -0.87 -8.53
N LEU A 319 -21.14 -1.86 -7.85
CA LEU A 319 -20.49 -2.55 -6.73
C LEU A 319 -19.36 -3.50 -7.15
N LEU A 320 -19.31 -3.91 -8.41
CA LEU A 320 -18.26 -4.79 -8.94
C LEU A 320 -17.08 -4.00 -9.51
N GLY A 321 -17.35 -2.81 -10.05
CA GLY A 321 -16.34 -2.01 -10.73
C GLY A 321 -15.70 -2.69 -11.94
N ALA A 322 -14.53 -2.23 -12.34
CA ALA A 322 -13.75 -2.83 -13.42
C ALA A 322 -13.10 -4.15 -12.96
N ALA A 323 -13.27 -5.20 -13.75
CA ALA A 323 -12.76 -6.53 -13.46
C ALA A 323 -11.22 -6.60 -13.54
N ASP A 324 -10.64 -7.40 -12.67
CA ASP A 324 -9.24 -7.79 -12.70
C ASP A 324 -9.08 -9.28 -13.00
N TYR A 325 -7.86 -9.68 -13.34
CA TYR A 325 -7.46 -11.08 -13.43
C TYR A 325 -6.10 -11.35 -12.83
N LYS A 326 -5.88 -12.60 -12.48
CA LYS A 326 -4.58 -13.17 -12.13
C LYS A 326 -4.46 -14.50 -12.84
N LEU A 327 -3.48 -14.61 -13.72
CA LEU A 327 -3.23 -15.78 -14.54
C LEU A 327 -1.88 -16.37 -14.18
N VAL A 328 -1.79 -17.70 -14.21
CA VAL A 328 -0.55 -18.47 -14.05
C VAL A 328 -0.57 -19.61 -15.04
N HIS A 329 0.54 -19.84 -15.72
CA HIS A 329 0.74 -20.99 -16.56
C HIS A 329 2.10 -21.62 -16.27
N HIS A 330 2.13 -22.92 -16.10
CA HIS A 330 3.37 -23.71 -15.94
C HIS A 330 3.76 -24.25 -17.30
N ALA A 331 4.84 -23.72 -17.86
CA ALA A 331 5.33 -24.12 -19.17
C ALA A 331 6.04 -25.50 -19.12
N GLY A 332 6.06 -26.20 -20.25
CA GLY A 332 6.66 -27.53 -20.35
C GLY A 332 8.17 -27.61 -20.06
N ASN A 333 8.87 -26.48 -20.06
CA ASN A 333 10.29 -26.36 -19.67
C ASN A 333 10.53 -26.14 -18.17
N GLY A 334 9.49 -26.29 -17.33
CA GLY A 334 9.54 -26.10 -15.86
C GLY A 334 9.48 -24.66 -15.39
N ARG A 335 9.37 -23.66 -16.28
CA ARG A 335 9.20 -22.26 -15.90
C ARG A 335 7.74 -21.89 -15.75
N SER A 336 7.46 -20.93 -14.86
CA SER A 336 6.13 -20.36 -14.72
C SER A 336 6.05 -18.99 -15.39
N VAL A 337 4.97 -18.78 -16.13
CA VAL A 337 4.57 -17.49 -16.69
C VAL A 337 3.33 -17.03 -15.93
N TYR A 338 3.30 -15.79 -15.52
CA TYR A 338 2.17 -15.26 -14.75
C TYR A 338 1.90 -13.79 -15.03
N SER A 339 0.64 -13.40 -14.90
CA SER A 339 0.28 -12.00 -14.97
C SER A 339 0.67 -11.29 -13.66
N PHE A 340 1.20 -10.08 -13.81
CA PHE A 340 1.60 -9.25 -12.68
C PHE A 340 0.98 -7.84 -12.79
N CYS A 341 0.57 -7.29 -11.67
CA CYS A 341 0.11 -5.90 -11.56
C CYS A 341 -0.87 -5.49 -12.67
N MET A 342 -1.92 -6.30 -12.91
CA MET A 342 -2.99 -5.94 -13.83
C MET A 342 -3.66 -4.64 -13.36
N CYS A 343 -3.74 -3.64 -14.24
CA CYS A 343 -4.35 -2.34 -13.99
C CYS A 343 -5.65 -2.22 -14.77
N PRO A 344 -6.80 -2.44 -14.13
CA PRO A 344 -8.10 -2.27 -14.75
C PRO A 344 -8.32 -0.81 -15.16
N GLY A 345 -8.95 -0.58 -16.33
CA GLY A 345 -9.26 0.75 -16.85
C GLY A 345 -8.08 1.71 -16.72
N GLY A 346 -6.91 1.34 -17.26
CA GLY A 346 -5.68 2.08 -17.13
C GLY A 346 -4.76 1.99 -18.34
N THR A 347 -3.70 2.77 -18.33
CA THR A 347 -2.73 2.91 -19.44
C THR A 347 -1.34 2.44 -19.04
N VAL A 348 -0.53 2.02 -20.00
CA VAL A 348 0.90 1.79 -19.84
C VAL A 348 1.64 3.11 -19.90
N VAL A 349 2.58 3.32 -19.00
CA VAL A 349 3.43 4.51 -18.96
C VAL A 349 4.90 4.14 -18.86
N ALA A 350 5.77 4.99 -19.44
CA ALA A 350 7.21 4.87 -19.25
C ALA A 350 7.59 5.18 -17.80
N ALA A 351 8.41 4.32 -17.19
CA ALA A 351 8.80 4.42 -15.78
C ALA A 351 10.32 4.28 -15.59
N THR A 352 11.11 4.57 -16.63
CA THR A 352 12.57 4.51 -16.54
C THR A 352 13.12 5.59 -15.61
N SER A 353 14.24 5.28 -14.95
CA SER A 353 15.05 6.22 -14.15
C SER A 353 16.45 6.42 -14.73
N GLU A 354 16.80 5.74 -15.82
CA GLU A 354 18.11 5.77 -16.46
C GLU A 354 17.99 5.95 -17.96
N LEU A 355 18.90 6.77 -18.54
CA LEU A 355 18.96 6.98 -19.99
C LEU A 355 19.29 5.68 -20.73
N GLY A 356 18.65 5.45 -21.87
CA GLY A 356 18.85 4.27 -22.69
C GLY A 356 18.20 2.98 -22.15
N HIS A 357 17.47 3.05 -21.03
CA HIS A 357 16.78 1.90 -20.45
C HIS A 357 15.27 2.03 -20.61
N VAL A 358 14.59 0.89 -20.65
CA VAL A 358 13.13 0.79 -20.75
C VAL A 358 12.57 0.09 -19.52
N VAL A 359 11.68 0.79 -18.82
CA VAL A 359 10.84 0.21 -17.76
C VAL A 359 9.43 0.73 -17.97
N THR A 360 8.43 -0.14 -17.80
CA THR A 360 7.03 0.21 -17.94
C THR A 360 6.27 0.02 -16.64
N ASN A 361 5.29 0.88 -16.39
CA ASN A 361 4.34 0.74 -15.30
C ASN A 361 2.90 0.80 -15.82
N GLY A 362 1.94 0.35 -15.04
CA GLY A 362 0.51 0.54 -15.29
C GLY A 362 -0.04 1.62 -14.37
N MET A 363 -0.77 2.55 -14.93
CA MET A 363 -1.39 3.65 -14.20
C MET A 363 -2.89 3.69 -14.48
N SER A 364 -3.70 3.92 -13.45
CA SER A 364 -5.13 4.15 -13.62
C SER A 364 -5.65 5.20 -12.64
N GLN A 365 -6.79 5.80 -12.99
CA GLN A 365 -7.56 6.66 -12.12
C GLN A 365 -8.36 5.83 -11.11
N TYR A 366 -8.89 6.49 -10.09
CA TYR A 366 -9.79 5.84 -9.13
C TYR A 366 -11.02 5.21 -9.79
N SER A 367 -11.60 5.89 -10.78
CA SER A 367 -12.77 5.39 -11.51
C SER A 367 -12.48 4.14 -12.35
N ARG A 368 -11.21 3.91 -12.72
CA ARG A 368 -10.80 2.84 -13.66
C ARG A 368 -11.61 2.82 -14.95
N ALA A 369 -11.98 4.02 -15.44
CA ALA A 369 -12.91 4.21 -16.54
C ALA A 369 -12.25 4.27 -17.93
N GLU A 370 -10.93 4.05 -18.01
CA GLU A 370 -10.26 4.03 -19.32
C GLU A 370 -10.69 2.80 -20.13
N ARG A 371 -10.70 2.96 -21.47
CA ARG A 371 -11.12 1.91 -22.39
C ARG A 371 -10.32 0.63 -22.28
N ASN A 372 -9.02 0.76 -22.04
CA ASN A 372 -8.10 -0.35 -21.96
C ASN A 372 -7.76 -0.71 -20.51
N ALA A 373 -7.28 -1.93 -20.36
CA ALA A 373 -6.58 -2.43 -19.19
C ALA A 373 -5.18 -2.88 -19.60
N ASN A 374 -4.28 -3.05 -18.66
CA ASN A 374 -2.97 -3.59 -18.93
C ASN A 374 -2.48 -4.49 -17.81
N ALA A 375 -1.56 -5.40 -18.13
CA ALA A 375 -0.90 -6.27 -17.17
C ALA A 375 0.56 -6.49 -17.57
N GLY A 376 1.42 -6.64 -16.60
CA GLY A 376 2.78 -7.14 -16.78
C GLY A 376 2.83 -8.66 -16.74
#